data_78f3c7df645dc7eff06d8192dcb062ab
#
_entry.id   78f3c7df645dc7eff06d8192dcb062ab
#
_cell.length_a   1.000
_cell.length_b   1.000
_cell.length_c   1.000
_cell.angle_alpha   90.00
_cell.angle_beta   90.00
_cell.angle_gamma   90.00
#
_symmetry.space_group_name_H-M   'P 1'
#
loop_
_entity.id
_entity.type
_entity.pdbx_description
1 polymer ?
#
loop_
_entity_poly.entity_id
_entity_poly.type
_entity_poly.pdbx_seq_one_letter_code
_entity_poly.pdbx_strand_id
1 'polypeptide(L)'
;AQQKATPKAGEGISTFLLRHNRAPKKYYDDFVELNKAKLGKGNVLKLGVTYTIPPVKRSTAADKETPARKQSSKASKIGTTLHEPLFGKQLANVKVTSNQLAGACFYVVSGHGGPDPGAIGRVGKHELHEDEYAYDIALRLARNLMQEGAEVHIIIQDAKDGIRNDAYLSNSKRETCMGDPIPLNQVQRLQQRCNKINALYRKDRQNYTYCRAIFIHVDSRSKKKQTDVFFYHSNKKAESKRLANNMKDTFESKY
;
A
#
# COMPACT_ATOMS: atom_id res chain seq x y z
N ALA A 1 -22.66 8.10 -33.15
CA ALA A 1 -21.93 6.98 -33.78
C ALA A 1 -21.29 6.12 -32.69
N GLN A 2 -21.36 4.80 -32.83
CA GLN A 2 -20.79 3.84 -31.90
C GLN A 2 -19.25 3.84 -32.00
N GLN A 3 -18.56 4.08 -30.91
CA GLN A 3 -17.09 4.15 -30.88
C GLN A 3 -16.46 2.79 -31.21
N LYS A 4 -15.47 2.77 -32.08
CA LYS A 4 -14.73 1.56 -32.46
C LYS A 4 -13.23 1.82 -32.33
N ALA A 5 -12.43 0.80 -31.97
CA ALA A 5 -10.99 0.89 -31.85
C ALA A 5 -10.31 -0.48 -32.02
N THR A 6 -9.00 -0.44 -32.30
CA THR A 6 -8.12 -1.61 -32.37
C THR A 6 -7.27 -1.73 -31.11
N PRO A 7 -6.98 -2.96 -30.63
CA PRO A 7 -6.12 -3.17 -29.48
C PRO A 7 -4.64 -2.92 -29.82
N LYS A 8 -3.85 -2.56 -28.82
CA LYS A 8 -2.39 -2.51 -28.89
C LYS A 8 -1.79 -3.89 -28.56
N ALA A 9 -0.55 -4.13 -28.96
CA ALA A 9 0.16 -5.36 -28.61
C ALA A 9 0.18 -5.57 -27.08
N GLY A 10 -0.17 -6.79 -26.62
CA GLY A 10 -0.24 -7.15 -25.22
C GLY A 10 -1.43 -6.59 -24.43
N GLU A 11 -2.37 -5.94 -25.10
CA GLU A 11 -3.55 -5.35 -24.46
C GLU A 11 -4.66 -6.40 -24.27
N GLY A 12 -5.13 -6.58 -23.03
CA GLY A 12 -6.32 -7.38 -22.72
C GLY A 12 -7.60 -6.52 -22.71
N ILE A 13 -8.78 -7.17 -22.66
CA ILE A 13 -10.08 -6.45 -22.67
C ILE A 13 -10.16 -5.38 -21.57
N SER A 14 -9.69 -5.68 -20.37
CA SER A 14 -9.76 -4.72 -19.25
C SER A 14 -8.91 -3.48 -19.49
N THR A 15 -7.69 -3.62 -20.01
CA THR A 15 -6.81 -2.49 -20.35
C THR A 15 -7.32 -1.73 -21.56
N PHE A 16 -7.87 -2.44 -22.54
CA PHE A 16 -8.51 -1.84 -23.71
C PHE A 16 -9.72 -0.96 -23.30
N LEU A 17 -10.61 -1.45 -22.44
CA LEU A 17 -11.75 -0.71 -21.93
C LEU A 17 -11.34 0.53 -21.13
N LEU A 18 -10.32 0.40 -20.25
CA LEU A 18 -9.77 1.53 -19.48
C LEU A 18 -9.21 2.63 -20.38
N ARG A 19 -8.50 2.27 -21.44
CA ARG A 19 -7.95 3.22 -22.41
C ARG A 19 -9.05 4.04 -23.11
N HIS A 20 -10.25 3.50 -23.20
CA HIS A 20 -11.41 4.14 -23.79
C HIS A 20 -12.41 4.70 -22.76
N ASN A 21 -11.94 4.96 -21.53
CA ASN A 21 -12.75 5.50 -20.44
C ASN A 21 -13.99 4.64 -20.10
N ARG A 22 -13.83 3.32 -20.13
CA ARG A 22 -14.85 2.34 -19.72
C ARG A 22 -14.30 1.53 -18.55
N ALA A 23 -14.94 1.64 -17.39
CA ALA A 23 -14.57 0.85 -16.20
C ALA A 23 -14.82 -0.64 -16.49
N PRO A 24 -13.82 -1.53 -16.45
CA PRO A 24 -14.00 -2.95 -16.81
C PRO A 24 -15.09 -3.62 -16.00
N LYS A 25 -15.18 -3.34 -14.70
CA LYS A 25 -16.23 -3.90 -13.82
C LYS A 25 -17.65 -3.64 -14.31
N LYS A 26 -17.88 -2.54 -15.05
CA LYS A 26 -19.20 -2.12 -15.54
C LYS A 26 -19.46 -2.51 -16.99
N TYR A 27 -18.40 -2.64 -17.79
CA TYR A 27 -18.52 -2.74 -19.25
C TYR A 27 -17.89 -4.00 -19.85
N TYR A 28 -17.29 -4.89 -19.05
CA TYR A 28 -16.62 -6.09 -19.56
C TYR A 28 -17.59 -7.04 -20.26
N ASP A 29 -18.69 -7.36 -19.61
CA ASP A 29 -19.70 -8.28 -20.15
C ASP A 29 -20.39 -7.70 -21.38
N ASP A 30 -20.75 -6.41 -21.35
CA ASP A 30 -21.28 -5.70 -22.53
C ASP A 30 -20.30 -5.71 -23.70
N PHE A 31 -19.01 -5.56 -23.42
CA PHE A 31 -17.97 -5.58 -24.45
C PHE A 31 -17.83 -6.98 -25.06
N VAL A 32 -17.82 -8.01 -24.25
CA VAL A 32 -17.75 -9.41 -24.69
C VAL A 32 -18.95 -9.73 -25.56
N GLU A 33 -20.14 -9.37 -25.14
CA GLU A 33 -21.36 -9.64 -25.91
C GLU A 33 -21.38 -8.90 -27.25
N LEU A 34 -21.04 -7.60 -27.26
CA LEU A 34 -20.97 -6.79 -28.50
C LEU A 34 -19.92 -7.29 -29.51
N ASN A 35 -18.93 -8.02 -29.05
CA ASN A 35 -17.77 -8.41 -29.89
C ASN A 35 -17.56 -9.92 -29.96
N LYS A 36 -18.48 -10.73 -29.49
CA LYS A 36 -18.37 -12.19 -29.33
C LYS A 36 -17.84 -12.90 -30.58
N ALA A 37 -18.33 -12.52 -31.77
CA ALA A 37 -17.90 -13.10 -33.03
C ALA A 37 -16.46 -12.73 -33.45
N LYS A 38 -15.85 -11.70 -32.85
CA LYS A 38 -14.51 -11.20 -33.19
C LYS A 38 -13.44 -11.64 -32.19
N LEU A 39 -13.83 -12.01 -30.98
CA LEU A 39 -12.91 -12.43 -29.92
C LEU A 39 -12.30 -13.80 -30.22
N GLY A 40 -11.09 -14.01 -29.72
CA GLY A 40 -10.43 -15.32 -29.73
C GLY A 40 -10.95 -16.23 -28.60
N LYS A 41 -10.49 -17.48 -28.59
CA LYS A 41 -10.81 -18.46 -27.53
C LYS A 41 -10.43 -17.87 -26.16
N GLY A 42 -11.34 -17.94 -25.20
CA GLY A 42 -11.15 -17.34 -23.87
C GLY A 42 -11.28 -15.81 -23.84
N ASN A 43 -12.02 -15.21 -24.74
CA ASN A 43 -12.24 -13.77 -24.84
C ASN A 43 -10.96 -12.95 -25.08
N VAL A 44 -10.03 -13.47 -25.89
CA VAL A 44 -8.78 -12.80 -26.21
C VAL A 44 -8.98 -11.81 -27.36
N LEU A 45 -8.41 -10.59 -27.23
CA LEU A 45 -8.35 -9.60 -28.29
C LEU A 45 -7.34 -10.02 -29.37
N LYS A 46 -7.71 -9.90 -30.63
CA LYS A 46 -6.84 -10.13 -31.78
C LYS A 46 -6.27 -8.82 -32.30
N LEU A 47 -4.97 -8.75 -32.53
CA LEU A 47 -4.32 -7.57 -33.13
C LEU A 47 -4.88 -7.30 -34.53
N GLY A 48 -5.01 -6.03 -34.89
CA GLY A 48 -5.55 -5.59 -36.20
C GLY A 48 -7.08 -5.68 -36.29
N VAL A 49 -7.77 -6.32 -35.36
CA VAL A 49 -9.24 -6.41 -35.34
C VAL A 49 -9.85 -5.19 -34.67
N THR A 50 -10.83 -4.59 -35.33
CA THR A 50 -11.57 -3.44 -34.79
C THR A 50 -12.74 -3.92 -33.94
N TYR A 51 -12.75 -3.53 -32.67
CA TYR A 51 -13.79 -3.85 -31.69
C TYR A 51 -14.71 -2.67 -31.44
N THR A 52 -15.97 -2.96 -31.16
CA THR A 52 -16.99 -1.99 -30.79
C THR A 52 -16.91 -1.72 -29.28
N ILE A 53 -16.81 -0.47 -28.90
CA ILE A 53 -16.72 -0.06 -27.50
C ILE A 53 -18.16 0.17 -26.99
N PRO A 54 -18.56 -0.40 -25.84
CA PRO A 54 -19.88 -0.19 -25.27
C PRO A 54 -20.17 1.30 -25.10
N PRO A 55 -21.41 1.76 -25.42
CA PRO A 55 -21.79 3.15 -25.20
C PRO A 55 -21.73 3.50 -23.70
N VAL A 56 -21.50 4.79 -23.41
CA VAL A 56 -21.59 5.25 -22.02
C VAL A 56 -23.02 5.07 -21.56
N LYS A 57 -23.24 4.21 -20.58
CA LYS A 57 -24.55 4.09 -19.92
C LYS A 57 -24.84 5.45 -19.26
N ARG A 58 -25.79 6.21 -19.79
CA ARG A 58 -26.32 7.39 -19.10
C ARG A 58 -26.87 6.91 -17.76
N SER A 59 -26.44 7.52 -16.67
CA SER A 59 -27.07 7.32 -15.39
C SER A 59 -28.48 7.87 -15.48
N THR A 60 -29.48 7.01 -15.38
CA THR A 60 -30.83 7.44 -15.04
C THR A 60 -30.79 8.06 -13.64
N ALA A 61 -31.75 8.95 -13.31
CA ALA A 61 -31.74 9.66 -12.01
C ALA A 61 -31.71 8.73 -10.77
N ALA A 62 -32.00 7.42 -10.94
CA ALA A 62 -31.85 6.37 -9.96
C ALA A 62 -30.36 5.95 -9.71
N ASP A 63 -29.44 6.21 -10.66
CA ASP A 63 -28.01 5.93 -10.50
C ASP A 63 -27.22 7.13 -9.90
N LYS A 64 -27.91 8.22 -9.54
CA LYS A 64 -27.32 9.35 -8.80
C LYS A 64 -27.16 9.09 -7.31
N GLU A 65 -27.71 8.03 -6.81
CA GLU A 65 -27.17 7.39 -5.64
C GLU A 65 -25.98 6.51 -6.11
N THR A 66 -24.79 7.12 -6.19
CA THR A 66 -23.65 6.47 -5.55
C THR A 66 -24.25 6.01 -4.23
N PRO A 67 -24.38 4.69 -3.95
CA PRO A 67 -24.84 4.31 -2.63
C PRO A 67 -23.90 5.06 -1.72
N ALA A 68 -24.46 6.00 -0.95
CA ALA A 68 -23.72 6.65 0.12
C ALA A 68 -23.13 5.45 0.84
N ARG A 69 -21.84 5.22 0.59
CA ARG A 69 -21.07 4.13 1.15
C ARG A 69 -21.35 4.30 2.62
N LYS A 70 -22.24 3.46 3.17
CA LYS A 70 -22.51 3.45 4.59
C LYS A 70 -21.13 3.41 5.19
N GLN A 71 -20.67 4.56 5.67
CA GLN A 71 -19.48 4.69 6.47
C GLN A 71 -19.76 3.92 7.76
N SER A 72 -19.71 2.59 7.68
CA SER A 72 -19.29 1.83 8.83
C SER A 72 -17.78 1.97 8.86
N SER A 73 -17.31 3.22 9.00
CA SER A 73 -15.96 3.46 9.41
C SER A 73 -15.85 2.84 10.80
N LYS A 74 -15.11 1.75 10.94
CA LYS A 74 -14.58 1.29 12.22
C LYS A 74 -13.55 2.30 12.76
N ALA A 75 -13.75 3.58 12.48
CA ALA A 75 -12.90 4.63 12.99
C ALA A 75 -12.96 4.60 14.50
N SER A 76 -11.84 4.43 15.12
CA SER A 76 -11.71 4.48 16.58
C SER A 76 -12.12 5.88 17.06
N LYS A 77 -13.00 5.95 18.05
CA LYS A 77 -13.46 7.24 18.59
C LYS A 77 -12.34 7.90 19.40
N ILE A 78 -12.26 9.23 19.34
CA ILE A 78 -11.36 10.02 20.20
C ILE A 78 -11.58 9.59 21.67
N GLY A 79 -10.47 9.40 22.39
CA GLY A 79 -10.46 8.93 23.77
C GLY A 79 -10.43 7.40 23.93
N THR A 80 -10.66 6.63 22.86
CA THR A 80 -10.48 5.17 22.87
C THR A 80 -9.01 4.82 23.06
N THR A 81 -8.72 3.82 23.86
CA THR A 81 -7.38 3.22 23.97
C THR A 81 -7.36 1.92 23.18
N LEU A 82 -6.49 1.86 22.18
CA LEU A 82 -6.19 0.68 21.40
C LEU A 82 -5.01 -0.06 22.04
N HIS A 83 -4.93 -1.37 21.86
CA HIS A 83 -3.83 -2.17 22.38
C HIS A 83 -3.08 -2.85 21.23
N GLU A 84 -1.82 -2.44 20.99
CA GLU A 84 -0.93 -3.02 19.99
C GLU A 84 0.36 -3.52 20.67
N PRO A 85 0.47 -4.83 20.93
CA PRO A 85 1.60 -5.42 21.64
C PRO A 85 2.96 -5.20 20.95
N LEU A 86 2.96 -5.03 19.61
CA LEU A 86 4.18 -4.81 18.85
C LEU A 86 4.90 -3.50 19.21
N PHE A 87 4.24 -2.56 19.88
CA PHE A 87 4.90 -1.33 20.35
C PHE A 87 5.72 -1.53 21.65
N GLY A 88 5.69 -2.74 22.21
CA GLY A 88 6.36 -3.05 23.47
C GLY A 88 5.54 -2.63 24.70
N LYS A 89 5.89 -3.18 25.86
CA LYS A 89 5.08 -3.07 27.10
C LYS A 89 4.70 -1.63 27.48
N GLN A 90 5.61 -0.68 27.29
CA GLN A 90 5.40 0.72 27.71
C GLN A 90 4.50 1.50 26.74
N LEU A 91 4.51 1.16 25.47
CA LEU A 91 3.86 1.92 24.41
C LEU A 91 2.71 1.17 23.73
N ALA A 92 2.41 -0.07 24.18
CA ALA A 92 1.35 -0.90 23.62
C ALA A 92 -0.05 -0.26 23.68
N ASN A 93 -0.31 0.56 24.70
CA ASN A 93 -1.56 1.28 24.82
C ASN A 93 -1.50 2.60 24.05
N VAL A 94 -2.36 2.71 23.05
CA VAL A 94 -2.41 3.87 22.14
C VAL A 94 -3.72 4.60 22.34
N LYS A 95 -3.67 5.78 22.94
CA LYS A 95 -4.85 6.63 23.07
C LYS A 95 -5.11 7.35 21.73
N VAL A 96 -6.29 7.21 21.18
CA VAL A 96 -6.75 7.97 20.02
C VAL A 96 -6.99 9.43 20.43
N THR A 97 -6.19 10.34 19.89
CA THR A 97 -6.20 11.77 20.27
C THR A 97 -6.91 12.65 19.26
N SER A 98 -7.04 12.19 18.03
CA SER A 98 -7.77 12.90 16.98
C SER A 98 -8.50 11.91 16.04
N ASN A 99 -9.28 12.46 15.10
CA ASN A 99 -9.97 11.70 14.07
C ASN A 99 -9.57 12.18 12.64
N GLN A 100 -8.43 12.86 12.52
CA GLN A 100 -7.99 13.41 11.24
C GLN A 100 -7.80 12.34 10.17
N LEU A 101 -7.41 11.13 10.58
CA LEU A 101 -7.25 9.98 9.71
C LEU A 101 -8.39 8.95 9.83
N ALA A 102 -9.52 9.35 10.39
CA ALA A 102 -10.70 8.49 10.45
C ALA A 102 -11.14 8.09 9.01
N GLY A 103 -11.34 6.79 8.80
CA GLY A 103 -11.66 6.24 7.48
C GLY A 103 -10.43 5.99 6.58
N ALA A 104 -9.21 6.23 7.08
CA ALA A 104 -7.97 5.81 6.44
C ALA A 104 -7.49 4.46 6.97
N CYS A 105 -6.85 3.68 6.10
CA CYS A 105 -6.20 2.40 6.42
C CYS A 105 -4.78 2.39 5.83
N PHE A 106 -3.80 2.08 6.67
CA PHE A 106 -2.40 2.03 6.28
C PHE A 106 -1.81 0.64 6.48
N TYR A 107 -1.04 0.20 5.49
CA TYR A 107 -0.20 -1.00 5.54
C TYR A 107 1.24 -0.53 5.70
N VAL A 108 1.76 -0.56 6.92
CA VAL A 108 3.11 -0.08 7.25
C VAL A 108 4.07 -1.26 7.17
N VAL A 109 5.11 -1.10 6.37
CA VAL A 109 6.07 -2.16 6.05
C VAL A 109 7.47 -1.64 6.32
N SER A 110 8.20 -2.23 7.25
CA SER A 110 9.64 -2.06 7.33
C SER A 110 10.31 -2.80 6.18
N GLY A 111 11.35 -2.21 5.59
CA GLY A 111 12.23 -2.90 4.66
C GLY A 111 12.97 -4.04 5.35
N HIS A 112 13.43 -5.02 4.57
CA HIS A 112 14.26 -6.12 5.07
C HIS A 112 13.59 -6.96 6.18
N GLY A 113 14.39 -7.53 7.11
CA GLY A 113 13.93 -8.32 8.25
C GLY A 113 14.08 -9.83 8.07
N GLY A 114 14.11 -10.56 9.17
CA GLY A 114 14.37 -11.99 9.24
C GLY A 114 15.77 -12.34 8.76
N PRO A 115 15.93 -13.09 7.65
CA PRO A 115 17.24 -13.46 7.12
C PRO A 115 17.98 -12.32 6.39
N ASP A 116 17.35 -11.16 6.20
CA ASP A 116 17.85 -10.04 5.41
C ASP A 116 18.01 -8.79 6.26
N PRO A 117 19.22 -8.47 6.71
CA PRO A 117 19.50 -7.30 7.55
C PRO A 117 19.44 -5.97 6.76
N GLY A 118 19.35 -6.01 5.43
CA GLY A 118 19.51 -4.82 4.59
C GLY A 118 20.94 -4.32 4.55
N ALA A 119 21.12 -3.01 4.48
CA ALA A 119 22.43 -2.38 4.59
C ALA A 119 22.98 -2.51 6.02
N ILE A 120 24.27 -2.79 6.14
CA ILE A 120 24.97 -2.89 7.44
C ILE A 120 25.96 -1.73 7.55
N GLY A 121 25.66 -0.81 8.46
CA GLY A 121 26.60 0.24 8.89
C GLY A 121 27.40 -0.19 10.13
N ARG A 122 28.43 0.58 10.47
CA ARG A 122 29.22 0.34 11.68
C ARG A 122 29.63 1.65 12.36
N VAL A 123 29.43 1.71 13.67
CA VAL A 123 29.90 2.81 14.51
C VAL A 123 30.67 2.20 15.70
N GLY A 124 31.98 2.39 15.71
CA GLY A 124 32.84 1.72 16.69
C GLY A 124 32.70 0.20 16.63
N LYS A 125 32.26 -0.41 17.74
CA LYS A 125 32.01 -1.86 17.84
C LYS A 125 30.58 -2.28 17.48
N HIS A 126 29.72 -1.33 17.21
CA HIS A 126 28.29 -1.60 16.96
C HIS A 126 28.01 -1.75 15.47
N GLU A 127 27.38 -2.83 15.07
CA GLU A 127 26.82 -3.00 13.73
C GLU A 127 25.38 -2.47 13.74
N LEU A 128 25.07 -1.65 12.73
CA LEU A 128 23.77 -1.03 12.54
C LEU A 128 23.10 -1.71 11.35
N HIS A 129 22.11 -2.54 11.61
CA HIS A 129 21.36 -3.23 10.56
C HIS A 129 20.15 -2.39 10.13
N GLU A 130 19.99 -2.20 8.83
CA GLU A 130 18.91 -1.38 8.26
C GLU A 130 17.53 -1.84 8.72
N ASP A 131 17.28 -3.14 8.77
CA ASP A 131 15.99 -3.72 9.13
C ASP A 131 15.54 -3.31 10.53
N GLU A 132 16.46 -3.28 11.51
CA GLU A 132 16.16 -2.89 12.89
C GLU A 132 15.68 -1.43 13.01
N TYR A 133 16.39 -0.52 12.33
CA TYR A 133 16.04 0.90 12.33
C TYR A 133 14.79 1.18 11.48
N ALA A 134 14.64 0.51 10.33
CA ALA A 134 13.44 0.61 9.52
C ALA A 134 12.21 0.10 10.29
N TYR A 135 12.36 -0.98 11.09
CA TYR A 135 11.30 -1.52 11.93
C TYR A 135 10.90 -0.54 13.04
N ASP A 136 11.87 0.02 13.77
CA ASP A 136 11.58 1.00 14.83
C ASP A 136 10.85 2.25 14.29
N ILE A 137 11.29 2.78 13.13
CA ILE A 137 10.62 3.91 12.47
C ILE A 137 9.21 3.52 12.02
N ALA A 138 9.03 2.29 11.49
CA ALA A 138 7.72 1.78 11.08
C ALA A 138 6.75 1.69 12.26
N LEU A 139 7.21 1.21 13.42
CA LEU A 139 6.39 1.15 14.64
C LEU A 139 5.98 2.55 15.13
N ARG A 140 6.92 3.52 15.12
CA ARG A 140 6.62 4.92 15.50
C ARG A 140 5.59 5.54 14.56
N LEU A 141 5.75 5.35 13.27
CA LEU A 141 4.77 5.81 12.28
C LEU A 141 3.41 5.16 12.51
N ALA A 142 3.37 3.83 12.67
CA ALA A 142 2.14 3.09 12.92
C ALA A 142 1.41 3.62 14.16
N ARG A 143 2.15 3.84 15.25
CA ARG A 143 1.58 4.36 16.50
C ARG A 143 0.98 5.76 16.32
N ASN A 144 1.69 6.65 15.62
CA ASN A 144 1.19 8.01 15.34
C ASN A 144 -0.07 7.98 14.47
N LEU A 145 -0.10 7.15 13.42
CA LEU A 145 -1.28 6.99 12.57
C LEU A 145 -2.51 6.49 13.36
N MET A 146 -2.30 5.53 14.30
CA MET A 146 -3.36 5.05 15.19
C MET A 146 -3.86 6.15 16.14
N GLN A 147 -2.97 7.00 16.65
CA GLN A 147 -3.35 8.15 17.50
C GLN A 147 -4.25 9.14 16.75
N GLU A 148 -4.05 9.28 15.43
CA GLU A 148 -4.87 10.12 14.55
C GLU A 148 -6.14 9.43 14.03
N GLY A 149 -6.46 8.23 14.51
CA GLY A 149 -7.70 7.52 14.23
C GLY A 149 -7.68 6.64 12.97
N ALA A 150 -6.50 6.38 12.39
CA ALA A 150 -6.36 5.46 11.27
C ALA A 150 -6.44 3.99 11.71
N GLU A 151 -6.91 3.12 10.81
CA GLU A 151 -6.62 1.68 10.86
C GLU A 151 -5.20 1.43 10.36
N VAL A 152 -4.44 0.59 11.07
CA VAL A 152 -3.05 0.33 10.72
C VAL A 152 -2.76 -1.17 10.77
N HIS A 153 -2.15 -1.69 9.73
CA HIS A 153 -1.60 -3.05 9.68
C HIS A 153 -0.08 -2.99 9.61
N ILE A 154 0.59 -3.53 10.61
CA ILE A 154 2.05 -3.68 10.65
C ILE A 154 2.38 -5.01 9.99
N ILE A 155 3.06 -4.98 8.84
CA ILE A 155 3.25 -6.15 7.99
C ILE A 155 4.45 -7.00 8.42
N ILE A 156 5.56 -6.35 8.78
CA ILE A 156 6.72 -7.04 9.36
C ILE A 156 6.66 -6.87 10.86
N GLN A 157 6.85 -7.95 11.59
CA GLN A 157 6.56 -8.03 13.02
C GLN A 157 7.67 -8.76 13.77
N ASP A 158 8.16 -8.20 14.86
CA ASP A 158 8.92 -8.90 15.90
C ASP A 158 8.15 -8.82 17.23
N ALA A 159 7.79 -9.98 17.79
CA ALA A 159 7.02 -10.06 19.03
C ALA A 159 7.81 -9.65 20.28
N LYS A 160 9.13 -9.49 20.20
CA LYS A 160 10.00 -9.13 21.31
C LYS A 160 10.47 -7.69 21.27
N ASP A 161 10.75 -7.20 20.06
CA ASP A 161 11.28 -5.86 19.87
C ASP A 161 10.13 -4.87 19.65
N GLY A 162 9.93 -3.98 20.62
CA GLY A 162 9.00 -2.87 20.50
C GLY A 162 9.67 -1.61 19.94
N ILE A 163 9.07 -0.46 20.19
CA ILE A 163 9.71 0.84 19.96
C ILE A 163 10.87 1.01 20.95
N ARG A 164 12.07 1.28 20.45
CA ARG A 164 13.31 1.29 21.23
C ARG A 164 13.95 2.67 21.20
N ASN A 165 14.45 3.13 22.35
CA ASN A 165 15.15 4.41 22.50
C ASN A 165 16.65 4.24 22.77
N ASP A 166 17.17 3.04 22.52
CA ASP A 166 18.58 2.75 22.72
C ASP A 166 19.45 3.52 21.72
N ALA A 167 20.65 3.90 22.12
CA ALA A 167 21.60 4.59 21.24
C ALA A 167 21.98 3.73 20.03
N TYR A 168 22.04 2.41 20.22
CA TYR A 168 22.24 1.43 19.17
C TYR A 168 21.26 0.29 19.35
N LEU A 169 20.52 -0.03 18.31
CA LEU A 169 19.53 -1.11 18.34
C LEU A 169 20.23 -2.47 18.26
N SER A 170 19.75 -3.43 19.05
CA SER A 170 20.22 -4.81 18.98
C SER A 170 19.72 -5.48 17.72
N ASN A 171 20.59 -6.24 17.06
CA ASN A 171 20.26 -6.95 15.84
C ASN A 171 19.56 -8.28 16.15
N SER A 172 18.54 -8.61 15.37
CA SER A 172 17.81 -9.86 15.47
C SER A 172 17.55 -10.50 14.09
N LYS A 173 16.90 -11.66 14.08
CA LYS A 173 16.42 -12.34 12.87
C LYS A 173 15.07 -12.98 13.14
N ARG A 174 14.33 -12.42 14.09
CA ARG A 174 13.06 -12.98 14.59
C ARG A 174 11.84 -12.46 13.83
N GLU A 175 12.05 -11.47 12.97
CA GLU A 175 10.95 -10.84 12.24
C GLU A 175 10.21 -11.86 11.40
N THR A 176 8.91 -11.69 11.38
CA THR A 176 7.97 -12.47 10.58
C THR A 176 7.14 -11.55 9.68
N CYS A 177 6.59 -12.08 8.61
CA CYS A 177 5.61 -11.38 7.81
C CYS A 177 4.20 -11.77 8.30
N MET A 178 3.67 -11.03 9.27
CA MET A 178 2.39 -11.31 9.92
C MET A 178 2.31 -12.75 10.45
N GLY A 179 3.33 -13.16 11.21
CA GLY A 179 3.45 -14.48 11.81
C GLY A 179 4.09 -15.55 10.91
N ASP A 180 4.16 -15.35 9.60
CA ASP A 180 4.82 -16.31 8.70
C ASP A 180 6.33 -16.06 8.62
N PRO A 181 7.16 -17.12 8.57
CA PRO A 181 8.60 -16.98 8.35
C PRO A 181 8.91 -16.22 7.06
N ILE A 182 9.93 -15.34 7.13
CA ILE A 182 10.37 -14.56 5.96
C ILE A 182 11.31 -15.43 5.11
N PRO A 183 11.03 -15.64 3.80
CA PRO A 183 11.87 -16.45 2.93
C PRO A 183 13.27 -15.85 2.72
N LEU A 184 14.29 -16.69 2.55
CA LEU A 184 15.65 -16.25 2.22
C LEU A 184 15.72 -15.61 0.82
N ASN A 185 14.93 -16.10 -0.13
CA ASN A 185 14.92 -15.56 -1.49
C ASN A 185 14.24 -14.21 -1.56
N GLN A 186 14.92 -13.20 -2.10
CA GLN A 186 14.45 -11.81 -2.18
C GLN A 186 13.11 -11.67 -2.92
N VAL A 187 12.96 -12.33 -4.05
CA VAL A 187 11.72 -12.24 -4.85
C VAL A 187 10.53 -12.82 -4.04
N GLN A 188 10.74 -13.94 -3.36
CA GLN A 188 9.73 -14.55 -2.51
C GLN A 188 9.36 -13.64 -1.32
N ARG A 189 10.36 -12.98 -0.68
CA ARG A 189 10.10 -12.02 0.39
C ARG A 189 9.23 -10.86 -0.06
N LEU A 190 9.56 -10.26 -1.20
CA LEU A 190 8.78 -9.16 -1.78
C LEU A 190 7.36 -9.61 -2.15
N GLN A 191 7.24 -10.79 -2.75
CA GLN A 191 5.94 -11.35 -3.12
C GLN A 191 5.09 -11.67 -1.88
N GLN A 192 5.69 -12.19 -0.80
CA GLN A 192 5.01 -12.49 0.45
C GLN A 192 4.34 -11.21 1.02
N ARG A 193 5.08 -10.10 1.11
CA ARG A 193 4.56 -8.82 1.57
C ARG A 193 3.43 -8.30 0.69
N CYS A 194 3.62 -8.33 -0.62
CA CYS A 194 2.57 -7.94 -1.57
C CYS A 194 1.30 -8.79 -1.41
N ASN A 195 1.44 -10.10 -1.21
CA ASN A 195 0.31 -11.00 -1.02
C ASN A 195 -0.46 -10.70 0.26
N LYS A 196 0.24 -10.46 1.39
CA LYS A 196 -0.37 -10.07 2.66
C LYS A 196 -1.14 -8.76 2.53
N ILE A 197 -0.49 -7.72 1.98
CA ILE A 197 -1.12 -6.40 1.76
C ILE A 197 -2.35 -6.52 0.86
N ASN A 198 -2.25 -7.26 -0.25
CA ASN A 198 -3.36 -7.43 -1.19
C ASN A 198 -4.53 -8.20 -0.56
N ALA A 199 -4.26 -9.16 0.31
CA ALA A 199 -5.30 -9.90 1.04
C ALA A 199 -6.04 -8.99 2.02
N LEU A 200 -5.32 -8.16 2.78
CA LEU A 200 -5.88 -7.16 3.68
C LEU A 200 -6.66 -6.11 2.89
N TYR A 201 -6.06 -5.53 1.87
CA TYR A 201 -6.69 -4.48 1.05
C TYR A 201 -8.02 -4.92 0.44
N ARG A 202 -8.16 -6.18 0.01
CA ARG A 202 -9.44 -6.69 -0.51
C ARG A 202 -10.58 -6.63 0.52
N LYS A 203 -10.25 -6.77 1.81
CA LYS A 203 -11.21 -6.65 2.93
C LYS A 203 -11.44 -5.19 3.29
N ASP A 204 -10.34 -4.44 3.43
CA ASP A 204 -10.36 -3.08 4.00
C ASP A 204 -10.97 -2.05 3.06
N ARG A 205 -10.75 -2.16 1.76
CA ARG A 205 -11.29 -1.23 0.75
C ARG A 205 -12.81 -1.10 0.74
N GLN A 206 -13.52 -1.98 1.43
CA GLN A 206 -14.97 -1.90 1.60
C GLN A 206 -15.35 -0.99 2.77
N ASN A 207 -14.46 -0.87 3.76
CA ASN A 207 -14.68 -0.15 5.01
C ASN A 207 -13.95 1.21 5.06
N TYR A 208 -12.83 1.34 4.35
CA TYR A 208 -11.98 2.53 4.37
C TYR A 208 -11.95 3.21 2.99
N THR A 209 -12.04 4.54 3.00
CA THR A 209 -12.05 5.34 1.76
C THR A 209 -10.65 5.63 1.24
N TYR A 210 -9.66 5.55 2.12
CA TYR A 210 -8.26 5.85 1.84
C TYR A 210 -7.38 4.71 2.34
N CYS A 211 -6.83 3.89 1.43
CA CYS A 211 -5.94 2.78 1.77
C CYS A 211 -4.57 3.01 1.13
N ARG A 212 -3.49 2.95 1.91
CA ARG A 212 -2.11 3.16 1.43
C ARG A 212 -1.13 2.17 2.05
N ALA A 213 -0.21 1.68 1.24
CA ALA A 213 0.97 0.97 1.71
C ALA A 213 2.16 1.95 1.77
N ILE A 214 2.89 1.93 2.88
CA ILE A 214 4.08 2.74 3.11
C ILE A 214 5.22 1.78 3.45
N PHE A 215 6.28 1.81 2.64
CA PHE A 215 7.49 1.02 2.84
C PHE A 215 8.59 1.94 3.36
N ILE A 216 9.23 1.53 4.44
CA ILE A 216 10.27 2.31 5.12
C ILE A 216 11.60 1.59 4.96
N HIS A 217 12.59 2.31 4.44
CA HIS A 217 13.97 1.90 4.33
C HIS A 217 14.88 2.94 4.98
N VAL A 218 16.03 2.50 5.45
CA VAL A 218 17.08 3.36 6.03
C VAL A 218 18.38 3.09 5.28
N ASP A 219 18.43 3.55 4.02
CA ASP A 219 19.58 3.39 3.16
C ASP A 219 20.74 4.31 3.57
N SER A 220 21.97 3.81 3.53
CA SER A 220 23.16 4.64 3.56
C SER A 220 23.83 4.70 2.17
N ARG A 221 24.10 5.91 1.68
CA ARG A 221 24.87 6.12 0.44
C ARG A 221 26.25 6.65 0.75
N SER A 222 27.25 5.77 0.70
CA SER A 222 28.61 6.07 1.12
C SER A 222 29.44 6.98 0.21
N LYS A 223 28.97 7.34 -1.01
CA LYS A 223 29.84 7.96 -2.03
C LYS A 223 29.25 9.15 -2.80
N LYS A 224 28.15 9.75 -2.39
CA LYS A 224 27.54 10.92 -3.07
C LYS A 224 27.05 11.95 -2.05
N LYS A 225 26.67 13.14 -2.55
CA LYS A 225 26.00 14.17 -1.75
C LYS A 225 24.95 13.52 -0.86
N GLN A 226 25.05 13.74 0.43
CA GLN A 226 24.07 13.26 1.39
C GLN A 226 22.70 13.81 1.02
N THR A 227 21.71 12.91 0.96
CA THR A 227 20.31 13.28 0.80
C THR A 227 19.56 12.60 1.93
N ASP A 228 18.88 13.38 2.72
CA ASP A 228 18.33 12.91 3.99
C ASP A 228 17.11 12.00 3.81
N VAL A 229 16.27 12.27 2.81
CA VAL A 229 15.06 11.48 2.54
C VAL A 229 14.75 11.39 1.05
N PHE A 230 14.30 10.21 0.61
CA PHE A 230 13.75 9.97 -0.73
C PHE A 230 12.32 9.45 -0.63
N PHE A 231 11.44 9.96 -1.47
CA PHE A 231 10.06 9.49 -1.58
C PHE A 231 9.84 8.83 -2.94
N TYR A 232 9.78 7.50 -2.94
CA TYR A 232 9.48 6.72 -4.14
C TYR A 232 7.97 6.49 -4.27
N HIS A 233 7.47 6.51 -5.48
CA HIS A 233 6.05 6.25 -5.74
C HIS A 233 5.86 5.42 -7.00
N SER A 234 4.71 4.76 -7.10
CA SER A 234 4.31 4.08 -8.35
C SER A 234 3.96 5.10 -9.43
N ASN A 235 4.60 4.99 -10.60
CA ASN A 235 4.29 5.83 -11.78
C ASN A 235 2.91 5.53 -12.39
N LYS A 236 2.27 4.43 -11.97
CA LYS A 236 0.97 4.02 -12.49
C LYS A 236 -0.22 4.65 -11.75
N LYS A 237 0.04 5.40 -10.66
CA LYS A 237 -1.01 5.95 -9.79
C LYS A 237 -0.72 7.41 -9.44
N ALA A 238 -1.57 8.30 -9.93
CA ALA A 238 -1.46 9.74 -9.64
C ALA A 238 -1.55 10.05 -8.14
N GLU A 239 -2.37 9.30 -7.39
CA GLU A 239 -2.52 9.46 -5.95
C GLU A 239 -1.24 9.13 -5.18
N SER A 240 -0.47 8.12 -5.65
CA SER A 240 0.82 7.78 -5.03
C SER A 240 1.85 8.90 -5.24
N LYS A 241 1.89 9.49 -6.44
CA LYS A 241 2.74 10.65 -6.74
C LYS A 241 2.36 11.85 -5.87
N ARG A 242 1.06 12.14 -5.74
CA ARG A 242 0.58 13.26 -4.91
C ARG A 242 0.97 13.08 -3.45
N LEU A 243 0.81 11.87 -2.89
CA LEU A 243 1.23 11.58 -1.52
C LEU A 243 2.75 11.78 -1.35
N ALA A 244 3.57 11.24 -2.25
CA ALA A 244 5.02 11.39 -2.19
C ALA A 244 5.45 12.85 -2.25
N ASN A 245 4.85 13.67 -3.14
CA ASN A 245 5.13 15.09 -3.21
C ASN A 245 4.71 15.83 -1.93
N ASN A 246 3.51 15.56 -1.40
CA ASN A 246 3.07 16.19 -0.15
C ASN A 246 3.99 15.85 1.03
N MET A 247 4.47 14.60 1.11
CA MET A 247 5.45 14.20 2.13
C MET A 247 6.77 14.95 1.93
N LYS A 248 7.29 15.01 0.70
CA LYS A 248 8.51 15.76 0.37
C LYS A 248 8.39 17.22 0.79
N ASP A 249 7.34 17.90 0.35
CA ASP A 249 7.10 19.32 0.64
C ASP A 249 6.98 19.57 2.16
N THR A 250 6.35 18.62 2.89
CA THR A 250 6.25 18.69 4.35
C THR A 250 7.61 18.55 5.03
N PHE A 251 8.45 17.63 4.57
CA PHE A 251 9.80 17.47 5.11
C PHE A 251 10.66 18.69 4.81
N GLU A 252 10.66 19.19 3.58
CA GLU A 252 11.40 20.39 3.18
C GLU A 252 10.98 21.67 3.97
N SER A 253 9.73 21.71 4.44
CA SER A 253 9.23 22.84 5.24
C SER A 253 9.57 22.75 6.73
N LYS A 254 9.93 21.54 7.23
CA LYS A 254 10.17 21.29 8.66
C LYS A 254 11.63 21.08 9.01
N TYR A 255 12.46 20.70 8.06
CA TYR A 255 13.87 20.36 8.21
C TYR A 255 14.73 21.08 7.17
#